data_bfe19a25e643fb26cd1580b2f7bc6d74
#
_entry.id   bfe19a25e643fb26cd1580b2f7bc6d74
#
_cell.length_a   1.000
_cell.length_b   1.000
_cell.length_c   1.000
_cell.angle_alpha   90.00
_cell.angle_beta   90.00
_cell.angle_gamma   90.00
#
_symmetry.space_group_name_H-M   'P 1'
#
loop_
_entity.id
_entity.type
_entity.pdbx_description
1 polymer ?
#
loop_
_entity_poly.entity_id
_entity_poly.type
_entity_poly.pdbx_seq_one_letter_code
_entity_poly.pdbx_strand_id
1 'polypeptide(L)'
;MSAYFTLRQRAMTRRFWGYALPSIMAMLVSGAYYLVDGIFVGHYVGAAGLAGINLVYPVIMVLIGLAAMISMGAATAISFQQGAKNIKLARQALVNALWLLALLGTLAPLLLHHWHIDILLALGIEQGTETWKQASDYLYWIGGGTLLLASNLAVPYLLRNDGKPRLAMILVSGGAVLNIILNYIMVGRLGLGLVGSAQATLMSEGVVSLLGLGYFFTSHAKLNLSWRHLVPNFPAMPNLLFTGLPSLIAQFNLGLLLLLHNSQLMAYGAIKDLAGYTVAGYTEAIFIVILQGLAFGIQPLVSQAAGAKRYRDLKFLMEMGLKITLVYGMAVWLLIQLLPRQVAMLYTGGQDAELLAAAVSSLTLNLSAIPLEGIIIFGIVLLQSMARTKQALIISAAKTLLLLPLIFLLPMQWGREGVLLAQPTTVLLLTLPLCWLLWREWRRLKLACAPQGLHQATGLTARQALRLARRPS
;
A
#
# COMPACT_ATOMS: atom_id res chain seq x y z
N MET A 1 30.69 22.97 -14.27
CA MET A 1 30.10 22.09 -13.26
C MET A 1 28.66 22.43 -12.89
N SER A 2 28.29 23.68 -12.69
CA SER A 2 26.92 24.12 -12.32
C SER A 2 25.85 23.74 -13.36
N ALA A 3 26.08 24.03 -14.65
CA ALA A 3 25.11 23.73 -15.72
C ALA A 3 24.81 22.23 -15.92
N TYR A 4 25.84 21.38 -15.84
CA TYR A 4 25.67 19.92 -15.92
C TYR A 4 24.89 19.36 -14.72
N PHE A 5 25.10 19.92 -13.53
CA PHE A 5 24.38 19.55 -12.31
C PHE A 5 22.89 19.88 -12.41
N THR A 6 22.56 21.07 -12.93
CA THR A 6 21.18 21.53 -13.14
C THR A 6 20.46 20.71 -14.23
N LEU A 7 21.13 20.35 -15.32
CA LEU A 7 20.57 19.48 -16.37
C LEU A 7 20.27 18.06 -15.86
N ARG A 8 21.16 17.49 -15.06
CA ARG A 8 20.95 16.16 -14.45
C ARG A 8 19.78 16.17 -13.46
N GLN A 9 19.65 17.20 -12.64
CA GLN A 9 18.53 17.36 -11.72
C GLN A 9 17.19 17.50 -12.48
N ARG A 10 17.15 18.33 -13.54
CA ARG A 10 15.94 18.45 -14.38
C ARG A 10 15.54 17.11 -15.01
N ALA A 11 16.51 16.37 -15.54
CA ALA A 11 16.25 15.03 -16.10
C ALA A 11 15.71 14.07 -15.04
N MET A 12 16.25 14.07 -13.81
CA MET A 12 15.78 13.23 -12.72
C MET A 12 14.38 13.64 -12.24
N THR A 13 14.10 14.94 -12.14
CA THR A 13 12.76 15.48 -11.82
C THR A 13 11.73 15.04 -12.87
N ARG A 14 12.06 15.11 -14.16
CA ARG A 14 11.18 14.62 -15.23
C ARG A 14 10.92 13.11 -15.12
N ARG A 15 11.95 12.33 -14.80
CA ARG A 15 11.79 10.89 -14.55
C ARG A 15 10.95 10.61 -13.32
N PHE A 16 11.16 11.34 -12.23
CA PHE A 16 10.38 11.24 -11.00
C PHE A 16 8.88 11.39 -11.30
N TRP A 17 8.47 12.50 -11.91
CA TRP A 17 7.06 12.74 -12.24
C TRP A 17 6.53 11.79 -13.31
N GLY A 18 7.38 11.35 -14.23
CA GLY A 18 7.03 10.33 -15.23
C GLY A 18 6.66 8.96 -14.64
N TYR A 19 7.09 8.68 -13.40
CA TYR A 19 6.71 7.48 -12.64
C TYR A 19 5.65 7.78 -11.58
N ALA A 20 5.80 8.89 -10.84
CA ALA A 20 4.90 9.23 -9.74
C ALA A 20 3.49 9.52 -10.24
N LEU A 21 3.33 10.39 -11.26
CA LEU A 21 2.00 10.82 -11.71
C LEU A 21 1.13 9.67 -12.25
N PRO A 22 1.62 8.78 -13.16
CA PRO A 22 0.83 7.62 -13.57
C PRO A 22 0.49 6.69 -12.42
N SER A 23 1.38 6.57 -11.42
CA SER A 23 1.12 5.71 -10.25
C SER A 23 0.08 6.30 -9.31
N ILE A 24 0.10 7.61 -9.08
CA ILE A 24 -0.93 8.31 -8.31
C ILE A 24 -2.28 8.16 -8.99
N MET A 25 -2.35 8.37 -10.31
CA MET A 25 -3.60 8.21 -11.07
C MET A 25 -4.13 6.77 -11.02
N ALA A 26 -3.25 5.77 -11.16
CA ALA A 26 -3.63 4.37 -11.03
C ALA A 26 -4.22 4.06 -9.65
N MET A 27 -3.60 4.57 -8.58
CA MET A 27 -4.07 4.36 -7.21
C MET A 27 -5.39 5.08 -6.93
N LEU A 28 -5.56 6.31 -7.43
CA LEU A 28 -6.84 7.04 -7.32
C LEU A 28 -7.97 6.29 -8.03
N VAL A 29 -7.72 5.79 -9.23
CA VAL A 29 -8.73 5.00 -9.97
C VAL A 29 -9.04 3.68 -9.23
N SER A 30 -8.02 3.00 -8.68
CA SER A 30 -8.25 1.81 -7.86
C SER A 30 -9.08 2.11 -6.61
N GLY A 31 -8.82 3.23 -5.93
CA GLY A 31 -9.63 3.65 -4.77
C GLY A 31 -11.08 3.96 -5.17
N ALA A 32 -11.27 4.66 -6.29
CA ALA A 32 -12.60 5.03 -6.78
C ALA A 32 -13.43 3.81 -7.16
N TYR A 33 -12.84 2.80 -7.82
CA TYR A 33 -13.60 1.62 -8.22
C TYR A 33 -14.10 0.80 -7.02
N TYR A 34 -13.34 0.70 -5.92
CA TYR A 34 -13.83 0.05 -4.69
C TYR A 34 -15.06 0.75 -4.11
N LEU A 35 -15.10 2.10 -4.18
CA LEU A 35 -16.28 2.86 -3.75
C LEU A 35 -17.48 2.57 -4.65
N VAL A 36 -17.26 2.53 -5.96
CA VAL A 36 -18.34 2.25 -6.94
C VAL A 36 -18.86 0.82 -6.75
N ASP A 37 -18.00 -0.16 -6.54
CA ASP A 37 -18.40 -1.54 -6.26
C ASP A 37 -19.30 -1.62 -5.01
N GLY A 38 -18.91 -0.95 -3.92
CA GLY A 38 -19.72 -0.83 -2.72
C GLY A 38 -21.09 -0.18 -2.95
N ILE A 39 -21.17 0.85 -3.83
CA ILE A 39 -22.44 1.49 -4.22
C ILE A 39 -23.35 0.50 -4.96
N PHE A 40 -22.81 -0.28 -5.92
CA PHE A 40 -23.57 -1.31 -6.62
C PHE A 40 -24.11 -2.37 -5.67
N VAL A 41 -23.28 -2.90 -4.78
CA VAL A 41 -23.71 -3.90 -3.80
C VAL A 41 -24.76 -3.31 -2.85
N GLY A 42 -24.54 -2.10 -2.33
CA GLY A 42 -25.50 -1.44 -1.43
C GLY A 42 -26.84 -1.19 -2.08
N HIS A 43 -26.86 -0.77 -3.35
CA HIS A 43 -28.09 -0.44 -4.07
C HIS A 43 -28.88 -1.68 -4.53
N TYR A 44 -28.19 -2.70 -5.05
CA TYR A 44 -28.83 -3.86 -5.68
C TYR A 44 -28.92 -5.11 -4.79
N VAL A 45 -28.02 -5.27 -3.83
CA VAL A 45 -27.99 -6.43 -2.91
C VAL A 45 -28.49 -6.06 -1.52
N GLY A 46 -28.27 -4.80 -1.11
CA GLY A 46 -28.74 -4.27 0.16
C GLY A 46 -27.82 -4.55 1.35
N ALA A 47 -28.36 -4.37 2.56
CA ALA A 47 -27.61 -4.41 3.81
C ALA A 47 -26.92 -5.77 4.08
N ALA A 48 -27.59 -6.88 3.77
CA ALA A 48 -27.04 -8.22 3.98
C ALA A 48 -25.80 -8.48 3.11
N GLY A 49 -25.80 -7.99 1.86
CA GLY A 49 -24.63 -8.08 0.98
C GLY A 49 -23.44 -7.27 1.50
N LEU A 50 -23.68 -6.01 1.91
CA LEU A 50 -22.64 -5.18 2.51
C LEU A 50 -22.10 -5.78 3.81
N ALA A 51 -22.97 -6.29 4.67
CA ALA A 51 -22.56 -6.99 5.91
C ALA A 51 -21.71 -8.22 5.58
N GLY A 52 -22.13 -9.04 4.59
CA GLY A 52 -21.40 -10.20 4.13
C GLY A 52 -19.96 -9.88 3.69
N ILE A 53 -19.79 -8.84 2.85
CA ILE A 53 -18.44 -8.37 2.44
C ILE A 53 -17.62 -7.95 3.65
N ASN A 54 -18.18 -7.09 4.52
CA ASN A 54 -17.46 -6.53 5.66
C ASN A 54 -16.98 -7.61 6.64
N LEU A 55 -17.79 -8.64 6.86
CA LEU A 55 -17.43 -9.73 7.77
C LEU A 55 -16.31 -10.62 7.23
N VAL A 56 -16.24 -10.87 5.92
CA VAL A 56 -15.15 -11.66 5.32
C VAL A 56 -13.93 -10.80 4.93
N TYR A 57 -14.03 -9.48 5.01
CA TYR A 57 -12.97 -8.55 4.63
C TYR A 57 -11.62 -8.82 5.32
N PRO A 58 -11.53 -9.20 6.61
CA PRO A 58 -10.27 -9.57 7.25
C PRO A 58 -9.52 -10.70 6.53
N VAL A 59 -10.24 -11.69 6.02
CA VAL A 59 -9.65 -12.81 5.26
C VAL A 59 -9.07 -12.30 3.93
N ILE A 60 -9.82 -11.43 3.26
CA ILE A 60 -9.38 -10.81 1.99
C ILE A 60 -8.13 -9.95 2.23
N MET A 61 -8.06 -9.21 3.35
CA MET A 61 -6.88 -8.41 3.71
C MET A 61 -5.62 -9.25 3.90
N VAL A 62 -5.74 -10.49 4.42
CA VAL A 62 -4.62 -11.43 4.50
C VAL A 62 -4.13 -11.81 3.10
N LEU A 63 -5.05 -12.12 2.18
CA LEU A 63 -4.70 -12.47 0.79
C LEU A 63 -4.03 -11.29 0.08
N ILE A 64 -4.59 -10.09 0.21
CA ILE A 64 -4.00 -8.84 -0.34
C ILE A 64 -2.63 -8.58 0.29
N GLY A 65 -2.47 -8.79 1.59
CA GLY A 65 -1.21 -8.62 2.29
C GLY A 65 -0.12 -9.57 1.79
N LEU A 66 -0.43 -10.84 1.59
CA LEU A 66 0.47 -11.84 1.02
C LEU A 66 0.84 -11.50 -0.43
N ALA A 67 -0.13 -11.09 -1.24
CA ALA A 67 0.12 -10.63 -2.61
C ALA A 67 0.99 -9.36 -2.64
N ALA A 68 0.75 -8.40 -1.75
CA ALA A 68 1.57 -7.19 -1.61
C ALA A 68 3.01 -7.51 -1.17
N MET A 69 3.19 -8.46 -0.26
CA MET A 69 4.51 -8.96 0.15
C MET A 69 5.29 -9.51 -1.04
N ILE A 70 4.68 -10.40 -1.81
CA ILE A 70 5.31 -10.99 -3.01
C ILE A 70 5.63 -9.89 -4.03
N SER A 71 4.66 -9.02 -4.32
CA SER A 71 4.75 -7.97 -5.34
C SER A 71 5.84 -6.94 -5.01
N MET A 72 5.87 -6.43 -3.79
CA MET A 72 6.85 -5.42 -3.38
C MET A 72 8.25 -6.00 -3.19
N GLY A 73 8.34 -7.25 -2.69
CA GLY A 73 9.60 -7.98 -2.62
C GLY A 73 10.23 -8.18 -3.99
N ALA A 74 9.43 -8.64 -4.95
CA ALA A 74 9.85 -8.80 -6.34
C ALA A 74 10.23 -7.45 -6.99
N ALA A 75 9.40 -6.43 -6.82
CA ALA A 75 9.63 -5.09 -7.35
C ALA A 75 10.98 -4.53 -6.91
N THR A 76 11.28 -4.64 -5.62
CA THR A 76 12.56 -4.18 -5.04
C THR A 76 13.73 -4.99 -5.60
N ALA A 77 13.64 -6.32 -5.61
CA ALA A 77 14.68 -7.20 -6.13
C ALA A 77 14.96 -6.95 -7.62
N ILE A 78 13.91 -6.86 -8.43
CA ILE A 78 14.00 -6.59 -9.89
C ILE A 78 14.76 -5.28 -10.14
N SER A 79 14.28 -4.18 -9.57
CA SER A 79 14.88 -2.87 -9.83
C SER A 79 16.29 -2.74 -9.25
N PHE A 80 16.56 -3.34 -8.09
CA PHE A 80 17.90 -3.37 -7.52
C PHE A 80 18.88 -4.10 -8.44
N GLN A 81 18.50 -5.28 -8.96
CA GLN A 81 19.34 -6.07 -9.87
C GLN A 81 19.51 -5.40 -11.24
N GLN A 82 18.48 -4.74 -11.75
CA GLN A 82 18.60 -3.90 -12.96
C GLN A 82 19.58 -2.75 -12.74
N GLY A 83 19.54 -2.09 -11.57
CA GLY A 83 20.50 -1.07 -11.19
C GLY A 83 21.94 -1.59 -11.13
N ALA A 84 22.13 -2.81 -10.61
CA ALA A 84 23.41 -3.52 -10.57
C ALA A 84 23.83 -4.08 -11.94
N LYS A 85 23.05 -3.84 -13.02
CA LYS A 85 23.26 -4.36 -14.38
C LYS A 85 23.19 -5.90 -14.48
N ASN A 86 22.55 -6.56 -13.54
CA ASN A 86 22.39 -8.00 -13.51
C ASN A 86 20.99 -8.42 -13.97
N ILE A 87 20.76 -8.36 -15.30
CA ILE A 87 19.46 -8.67 -15.89
C ILE A 87 19.03 -10.12 -15.65
N LYS A 88 19.99 -11.06 -15.55
CA LYS A 88 19.67 -12.47 -15.25
C LYS A 88 19.01 -12.61 -13.87
N LEU A 89 19.57 -12.00 -12.83
CA LEU A 89 18.98 -12.03 -11.49
C LEU A 89 17.69 -11.21 -11.41
N ALA A 90 17.56 -10.11 -12.16
CA ALA A 90 16.31 -9.36 -12.26
C ALA A 90 15.19 -10.21 -12.86
N ARG A 91 15.48 -10.95 -13.95
CA ARG A 91 14.54 -11.89 -14.56
C ARG A 91 14.19 -13.03 -13.60
N GLN A 92 15.17 -13.56 -12.90
CA GLN A 92 14.96 -14.61 -11.91
C GLN A 92 14.04 -14.16 -10.76
N ALA A 93 14.15 -12.90 -10.30
CA ALA A 93 13.25 -12.34 -9.30
C ALA A 93 11.80 -12.22 -9.83
N LEU A 94 11.63 -11.86 -11.12
CA LEU A 94 10.32 -11.87 -11.77
C LEU A 94 9.73 -13.28 -11.80
N VAL A 95 10.51 -14.28 -12.23
CA VAL A 95 10.07 -15.69 -12.29
C VAL A 95 9.70 -16.22 -10.92
N ASN A 96 10.52 -15.95 -9.91
CA ASN A 96 10.20 -16.33 -8.52
C ASN A 96 8.90 -15.69 -8.03
N ALA A 97 8.64 -14.43 -8.39
CA ALA A 97 7.36 -13.79 -8.06
C ALA A 97 6.17 -14.51 -8.72
N LEU A 98 6.28 -14.86 -10.00
CA LEU A 98 5.21 -15.59 -10.70
C LEU A 98 4.94 -16.96 -10.05
N TRP A 99 5.96 -17.69 -9.64
CA TRP A 99 5.81 -18.96 -8.93
C TRP A 99 5.18 -18.78 -7.54
N LEU A 100 5.58 -17.74 -6.79
CA LEU A 100 4.97 -17.44 -5.49
C LEU A 100 3.51 -16.99 -5.62
N LEU A 101 3.17 -16.21 -6.66
CA LEU A 101 1.79 -15.85 -6.95
C LEU A 101 0.95 -17.08 -7.36
N ALA A 102 1.51 -17.96 -8.18
CA ALA A 102 0.86 -19.23 -8.54
C ALA A 102 0.67 -20.12 -7.30
N LEU A 103 1.67 -20.22 -6.43
CA LEU A 103 1.57 -20.96 -5.17
C LEU A 103 0.48 -20.39 -4.26
N LEU A 104 0.44 -19.06 -4.08
CA LEU A 104 -0.60 -18.37 -3.31
C LEU A 104 -1.97 -18.61 -3.95
N GLY A 105 -2.07 -18.45 -5.28
CA GLY A 105 -3.32 -18.62 -6.02
C GLY A 105 -3.82 -20.08 -6.14
N THR A 106 -3.00 -21.06 -5.75
CA THR A 106 -3.43 -22.47 -5.65
C THR A 106 -3.70 -22.90 -4.21
N LEU A 107 -2.81 -22.52 -3.29
CA LEU A 107 -2.95 -22.92 -1.89
C LEU A 107 -4.09 -22.19 -1.18
N ALA A 108 -4.24 -20.88 -1.40
CA ALA A 108 -5.27 -20.11 -0.71
C ALA A 108 -6.70 -20.60 -1.04
N PRO A 109 -7.09 -20.83 -2.31
CA PRO A 109 -8.39 -21.43 -2.62
C PRO A 109 -8.61 -22.78 -1.97
N LEU A 110 -7.60 -23.67 -1.97
CA LEU A 110 -7.71 -24.99 -1.35
C LEU A 110 -7.93 -24.88 0.16
N LEU A 111 -7.17 -24.02 0.85
CA LEU A 111 -7.31 -23.79 2.28
C LEU A 111 -8.66 -23.15 2.62
N LEU A 112 -9.05 -22.11 1.87
CA LEU A 112 -10.32 -21.42 2.08
C LEU A 112 -11.52 -22.33 1.81
N HIS A 113 -11.44 -23.19 0.79
CA HIS A 113 -12.51 -24.15 0.52
C HIS A 113 -12.60 -25.23 1.60
N HIS A 114 -11.45 -25.72 2.09
CA HIS A 114 -11.41 -26.75 3.13
C HIS A 114 -11.97 -26.24 4.48
N TRP A 115 -11.56 -25.05 4.91
CA TRP A 115 -11.98 -24.45 6.18
C TRP A 115 -13.07 -23.39 6.04
N HIS A 116 -13.81 -23.39 4.95
CA HIS A 116 -14.80 -22.38 4.63
C HIS A 116 -15.82 -22.15 5.75
N ILE A 117 -16.42 -23.22 6.28
CA ILE A 117 -17.42 -23.15 7.36
C ILE A 117 -16.77 -22.67 8.65
N ASP A 118 -15.62 -23.22 9.02
CA ASP A 118 -14.91 -22.85 10.25
C ASP A 118 -14.51 -21.38 10.26
N ILE A 119 -14.07 -20.85 9.12
CA ILE A 119 -13.73 -19.44 8.96
C ILE A 119 -14.96 -18.55 9.18
N LEU A 120 -16.10 -18.88 8.57
CA LEU A 120 -17.33 -18.09 8.74
C LEU A 120 -17.84 -18.13 10.19
N LEU A 121 -17.76 -19.27 10.85
CA LEU A 121 -18.10 -19.41 12.27
C LEU A 121 -17.14 -18.62 13.16
N ALA A 122 -15.83 -18.69 12.89
CA ALA A 122 -14.82 -17.92 13.63
C ALA A 122 -14.98 -16.39 13.47
N LEU A 123 -15.56 -15.95 12.34
CA LEU A 123 -15.94 -14.55 12.11
C LEU A 123 -17.26 -14.15 12.79
N GLY A 124 -17.92 -15.09 13.51
CA GLY A 124 -19.16 -14.84 14.25
C GLY A 124 -20.40 -14.76 13.37
N ILE A 125 -20.37 -15.37 12.17
CA ILE A 125 -21.51 -15.35 11.25
C ILE A 125 -22.41 -16.55 11.53
N GLU A 126 -23.67 -16.29 11.88
CA GLU A 126 -24.65 -17.33 12.21
C GLU A 126 -25.11 -18.09 10.96
N GLN A 127 -25.07 -19.42 11.03
CA GLN A 127 -25.55 -20.29 9.95
C GLN A 127 -27.05 -20.09 9.67
N GLY A 128 -27.42 -20.19 8.40
CA GLY A 128 -28.83 -20.11 7.97
C GLY A 128 -29.35 -18.68 7.81
N THR A 129 -28.55 -17.65 8.13
CA THR A 129 -28.91 -16.26 7.88
C THR A 129 -28.62 -15.86 6.43
N GLU A 130 -29.32 -14.83 5.91
CA GLU A 130 -29.03 -14.27 4.58
C GLU A 130 -27.59 -13.73 4.52
N THR A 131 -27.10 -13.13 5.61
CA THR A 131 -25.71 -12.68 5.73
C THR A 131 -24.70 -13.82 5.60
N TRP A 132 -25.01 -15.00 6.20
CA TRP A 132 -24.19 -16.21 6.03
C TRP A 132 -24.07 -16.59 4.56
N LYS A 133 -25.20 -16.67 3.85
CA LYS A 133 -25.24 -17.02 2.44
C LYS A 133 -24.40 -16.04 1.61
N GLN A 134 -24.62 -14.73 1.80
CA GLN A 134 -23.90 -13.69 1.08
C GLN A 134 -22.37 -13.72 1.37
N ALA A 135 -21.98 -13.87 2.64
CA ALA A 135 -20.59 -13.98 3.05
C ALA A 135 -19.92 -15.26 2.48
N SER A 136 -20.62 -16.37 2.53
CA SER A 136 -20.20 -17.67 2.01
C SER A 136 -19.95 -17.62 0.50
N ASP A 137 -20.92 -17.13 -0.26
CA ASP A 137 -20.84 -17.02 -1.71
C ASP A 137 -19.69 -16.07 -2.11
N TYR A 138 -19.56 -14.94 -1.44
CA TYR A 138 -18.49 -13.97 -1.73
C TYR A 138 -17.10 -14.54 -1.43
N LEU A 139 -16.93 -15.17 -0.25
CA LEU A 139 -15.67 -15.81 0.13
C LEU A 139 -15.27 -16.94 -0.83
N TYR A 140 -16.26 -17.73 -1.28
CA TYR A 140 -16.03 -18.80 -2.25
C TYR A 140 -15.48 -18.27 -3.57
N TRP A 141 -16.12 -17.24 -4.15
CA TRP A 141 -15.69 -16.65 -5.43
C TRP A 141 -14.36 -15.91 -5.31
N ILE A 142 -14.23 -14.98 -4.36
CA ILE A 142 -13.00 -14.19 -4.18
C ILE A 142 -11.84 -15.08 -3.74
N GLY A 143 -12.09 -16.01 -2.82
CA GLY A 143 -11.11 -17.01 -2.41
C GLY A 143 -10.65 -17.89 -3.56
N GLY A 144 -11.60 -18.40 -4.36
CA GLY A 144 -11.32 -19.18 -5.58
C GLY A 144 -10.53 -18.39 -6.62
N GLY A 145 -10.77 -17.08 -6.71
CA GLY A 145 -10.09 -16.16 -7.62
C GLY A 145 -8.78 -15.57 -7.10
N THR A 146 -8.21 -16.07 -6.00
CA THR A 146 -7.00 -15.51 -5.36
C THR A 146 -5.82 -15.34 -6.34
N LEU A 147 -5.67 -16.23 -7.33
CA LEU A 147 -4.63 -16.08 -8.35
C LEU A 147 -4.80 -14.81 -9.17
N LEU A 148 -6.04 -14.47 -9.56
CA LEU A 148 -6.33 -13.28 -10.35
C LEU A 148 -6.15 -12.02 -9.51
N LEU A 149 -6.69 -12.01 -8.29
CA LEU A 149 -6.52 -10.94 -7.32
C LEU A 149 -5.05 -10.64 -7.03
N ALA A 150 -4.26 -11.66 -6.72
CA ALA A 150 -2.84 -11.52 -6.42
C ALA A 150 -2.03 -11.07 -7.64
N SER A 151 -2.34 -11.60 -8.82
CA SER A 151 -1.71 -11.21 -10.08
C SER A 151 -2.05 -9.79 -10.48
N ASN A 152 -3.31 -9.38 -10.37
CA ASN A 152 -3.76 -8.01 -10.62
C ASN A 152 -3.02 -7.00 -9.72
N LEU A 153 -2.86 -7.31 -8.42
CA LEU A 153 -2.07 -6.48 -7.52
C LEU A 153 -0.59 -6.42 -7.92
N ALA A 154 0.00 -7.52 -8.39
CA ALA A 154 1.40 -7.59 -8.78
C ALA A 154 1.72 -6.86 -10.10
N VAL A 155 0.81 -6.91 -11.08
CA VAL A 155 1.02 -6.34 -12.42
C VAL A 155 1.52 -4.89 -12.41
N PRO A 156 0.90 -3.93 -11.70
CA PRO A 156 1.39 -2.55 -11.70
C PRO A 156 2.78 -2.40 -11.06
N TYR A 157 3.13 -3.23 -10.06
CA TYR A 157 4.49 -3.25 -9.51
C TYR A 157 5.49 -3.75 -10.55
N LEU A 158 5.21 -4.87 -11.19
CA LEU A 158 6.12 -5.49 -12.17
C LEU A 158 6.32 -4.59 -13.39
N LEU A 159 5.24 -4.03 -13.95
CA LEU A 159 5.32 -3.13 -15.12
C LEU A 159 6.08 -1.84 -14.82
N ARG A 160 5.87 -1.22 -13.66
CA ARG A 160 6.64 -0.04 -13.23
C ARG A 160 8.13 -0.36 -13.14
N ASN A 161 8.46 -1.54 -12.62
CA ASN A 161 9.84 -1.99 -12.48
C ASN A 161 10.48 -2.41 -13.81
N ASP A 162 9.67 -2.75 -14.83
CA ASP A 162 10.15 -2.92 -16.22
C ASP A 162 10.28 -1.58 -16.99
N GLY A 163 9.90 -0.46 -16.34
CA GLY A 163 9.99 0.89 -16.91
C GLY A 163 8.75 1.34 -17.68
N LYS A 164 7.61 0.72 -17.42
CA LYS A 164 6.33 0.99 -18.11
C LYS A 164 5.22 1.50 -17.16
N PRO A 165 5.46 2.62 -16.41
CA PRO A 165 4.46 3.12 -15.44
C PRO A 165 3.15 3.57 -16.12
N ARG A 166 3.20 4.08 -17.35
CA ARG A 166 1.99 4.46 -18.11
C ARG A 166 1.16 3.24 -18.50
N LEU A 167 1.81 2.13 -18.91
CA LEU A 167 1.09 0.89 -19.22
C LEU A 167 0.43 0.34 -17.95
N ALA A 168 1.12 0.37 -16.82
CA ALA A 168 0.53 -0.02 -15.53
C ALA A 168 -0.73 0.82 -15.22
N MET A 169 -0.68 2.14 -15.38
CA MET A 169 -1.83 3.03 -15.20
C MET A 169 -2.99 2.68 -16.16
N ILE A 170 -2.70 2.49 -17.44
CA ILE A 170 -3.72 2.19 -18.46
C ILE A 170 -4.42 0.87 -18.14
N LEU A 171 -3.67 -0.18 -17.76
CA LEU A 171 -4.26 -1.48 -17.44
C LEU A 171 -5.12 -1.42 -16.18
N VAL A 172 -4.62 -0.77 -15.11
CA VAL A 172 -5.40 -0.60 -13.87
C VAL A 172 -6.66 0.21 -14.11
N SER A 173 -6.57 1.33 -14.85
CA SER A 173 -7.73 2.16 -15.17
C SER A 173 -8.71 1.44 -16.10
N GLY A 174 -8.22 0.71 -17.08
CA GLY A 174 -9.06 -0.11 -17.97
C GLY A 174 -9.78 -1.23 -17.21
N GLY A 175 -9.07 -1.89 -16.28
CA GLY A 175 -9.67 -2.88 -15.38
C GLY A 175 -10.78 -2.30 -14.50
N ALA A 176 -10.57 -1.12 -13.93
CA ALA A 176 -11.59 -0.42 -13.14
C ALA A 176 -12.83 -0.07 -13.96
N VAL A 177 -12.66 0.45 -15.17
CA VAL A 177 -13.79 0.73 -16.08
C VAL A 177 -14.52 -0.56 -16.45
N LEU A 178 -13.78 -1.62 -16.77
CA LEU A 178 -14.36 -2.93 -17.08
C LEU A 178 -15.15 -3.50 -15.88
N ASN A 179 -14.61 -3.38 -14.67
CA ASN A 179 -15.29 -3.79 -13.44
C ASN A 179 -16.62 -3.06 -13.26
N ILE A 180 -16.65 -1.74 -13.45
CA ILE A 180 -17.90 -0.94 -13.36
C ILE A 180 -18.92 -1.42 -14.40
N ILE A 181 -18.51 -1.66 -15.64
CA ILE A 181 -19.40 -2.16 -16.70
C ILE A 181 -19.94 -3.55 -16.35
N LEU A 182 -19.07 -4.44 -15.87
CA LEU A 182 -19.46 -5.80 -15.49
C LEU A 182 -20.38 -5.82 -14.27
N ASN A 183 -20.15 -4.96 -13.26
CA ASN A 183 -21.06 -4.79 -12.13
C ASN A 183 -22.45 -4.30 -12.60
N TYR A 184 -22.50 -3.31 -13.48
CA TYR A 184 -23.77 -2.86 -14.04
C TYR A 184 -24.52 -4.00 -14.76
N ILE A 185 -23.83 -4.83 -15.51
CA ILE A 185 -24.45 -5.98 -16.23
C ILE A 185 -24.83 -7.08 -15.24
N MET A 186 -23.89 -7.56 -14.41
CA MET A 186 -24.07 -8.77 -13.60
C MET A 186 -24.94 -8.52 -12.37
N VAL A 187 -24.70 -7.41 -11.68
CA VAL A 187 -25.47 -7.05 -10.47
C VAL A 187 -26.72 -6.28 -10.85
N GLY A 188 -26.61 -5.27 -11.73
CA GLY A 188 -27.71 -4.36 -12.05
C GLY A 188 -28.73 -4.96 -13.02
N ARG A 189 -28.29 -5.63 -14.11
CA ARG A 189 -29.19 -6.14 -15.15
C ARG A 189 -29.58 -7.59 -14.96
N LEU A 190 -28.60 -8.46 -14.62
CA LEU A 190 -28.83 -9.90 -14.46
C LEU A 190 -29.29 -10.28 -13.04
N GLY A 191 -29.20 -9.38 -12.05
CA GLY A 191 -29.65 -9.61 -10.69
C GLY A 191 -28.87 -10.71 -9.94
N LEU A 192 -27.59 -10.96 -10.30
CA LEU A 192 -26.77 -12.01 -9.70
C LEU A 192 -26.31 -11.68 -8.28
N GLY A 193 -26.73 -10.55 -7.73
CA GLY A 193 -26.40 -10.15 -6.35
C GLY A 193 -24.90 -10.05 -6.09
N LEU A 194 -24.49 -10.47 -4.91
CA LEU A 194 -23.08 -10.40 -4.47
C LEU A 194 -22.17 -11.35 -5.27
N VAL A 195 -22.69 -12.48 -5.73
CA VAL A 195 -21.97 -13.38 -6.64
C VAL A 195 -21.59 -12.65 -7.94
N GLY A 196 -22.53 -11.86 -8.50
CA GLY A 196 -22.27 -11.05 -9.69
C GLY A 196 -21.17 -10.03 -9.48
N SER A 197 -21.13 -9.36 -8.33
CA SER A 197 -20.05 -8.43 -7.97
C SER A 197 -18.70 -9.12 -7.85
N ALA A 198 -18.62 -10.26 -7.16
CA ALA A 198 -17.41 -11.04 -7.06
C ALA A 198 -16.91 -11.52 -8.44
N GLN A 199 -17.80 -12.01 -9.30
CA GLN A 199 -17.45 -12.43 -10.67
C GLN A 199 -16.99 -11.24 -11.52
N ALA A 200 -17.67 -10.08 -11.45
CA ALA A 200 -17.28 -8.87 -12.17
C ALA A 200 -15.86 -8.43 -11.78
N THR A 201 -15.54 -8.48 -10.48
CA THR A 201 -14.20 -8.18 -9.95
C THR A 201 -13.17 -9.16 -10.50
N LEU A 202 -13.41 -10.47 -10.39
CA LEU A 202 -12.46 -11.48 -10.87
C LEU A 202 -12.24 -11.44 -12.38
N MET A 203 -13.28 -11.18 -13.16
CA MET A 203 -13.16 -11.05 -14.63
C MET A 203 -12.33 -9.82 -15.01
N SER A 204 -12.57 -8.68 -14.39
CA SER A 204 -11.79 -7.46 -14.65
C SER A 204 -10.34 -7.61 -14.23
N GLU A 205 -10.07 -8.21 -13.05
CA GLU A 205 -8.73 -8.52 -12.56
C GLU A 205 -8.03 -9.55 -13.43
N GLY A 206 -8.77 -10.53 -13.92
CA GLY A 206 -8.28 -11.53 -14.88
C GLY A 206 -7.77 -10.91 -16.17
N VAL A 207 -8.52 -9.98 -16.75
CA VAL A 207 -8.11 -9.25 -17.96
C VAL A 207 -6.83 -8.44 -17.71
N VAL A 208 -6.76 -7.70 -16.61
CA VAL A 208 -5.56 -6.93 -16.24
C VAL A 208 -4.36 -7.86 -16.03
N SER A 209 -4.57 -8.98 -15.34
CA SER A 209 -3.54 -9.99 -15.07
C SER A 209 -3.02 -10.63 -16.36
N LEU A 210 -3.90 -11.06 -17.24
CA LEU A 210 -3.54 -11.69 -18.51
C LEU A 210 -2.76 -10.72 -19.42
N LEU A 211 -3.26 -9.49 -19.58
CA LEU A 211 -2.60 -8.49 -20.41
C LEU A 211 -1.27 -8.04 -19.78
N GLY A 212 -1.24 -7.82 -18.47
CA GLY A 212 -0.06 -7.34 -17.75
C GLY A 212 1.05 -8.39 -17.66
N LEU A 213 0.72 -9.63 -17.33
CA LEU A 213 1.70 -10.72 -17.32
C LEU A 213 2.09 -11.13 -18.74
N GLY A 214 1.13 -11.16 -19.69
CA GLY A 214 1.37 -11.42 -21.10
C GLY A 214 2.39 -10.46 -21.73
N TYR A 215 2.42 -9.20 -21.26
CA TYR A 215 3.43 -8.22 -21.69
C TYR A 215 4.86 -8.76 -21.54
N PHE A 216 5.18 -9.50 -20.47
CA PHE A 216 6.53 -10.02 -20.22
C PHE A 216 6.95 -11.13 -21.20
N PHE A 217 6.04 -11.71 -21.95
CA PHE A 217 6.35 -12.68 -23.03
C PHE A 217 6.52 -12.01 -24.40
N THR A 218 6.36 -10.68 -24.49
CA THR A 218 6.58 -9.92 -25.70
C THR A 218 8.02 -9.40 -25.79
N SER A 219 8.47 -9.07 -27.00
CA SER A 219 9.79 -8.44 -27.24
C SER A 219 9.92 -7.02 -26.69
N HIS A 220 8.80 -6.38 -26.29
CA HIS A 220 8.77 -5.03 -25.73
C HIS A 220 9.19 -4.97 -24.26
N ALA A 221 9.18 -6.10 -23.55
CA ALA A 221 9.58 -6.19 -22.16
C ALA A 221 11.12 -6.21 -22.06
N LYS A 222 11.66 -5.40 -21.12
CA LYS A 222 13.10 -5.45 -20.79
C LYS A 222 13.48 -6.78 -20.13
N LEU A 223 12.56 -7.30 -19.30
CA LEU A 223 12.68 -8.61 -18.65
C LEU A 223 11.92 -9.67 -19.44
N ASN A 224 12.09 -9.66 -20.76
CA ASN A 224 11.44 -10.63 -21.64
C ASN A 224 11.60 -12.06 -21.11
N LEU A 225 10.48 -12.77 -21.00
CA LEU A 225 10.41 -14.16 -20.57
C LEU A 225 10.24 -15.08 -21.80
N SER A 226 10.88 -16.22 -21.75
CA SER A 226 10.59 -17.38 -22.60
C SER A 226 10.35 -18.58 -21.68
N TRP A 227 9.74 -19.62 -22.20
CA TRP A 227 9.47 -20.85 -21.47
C TRP A 227 10.70 -21.44 -20.77
N ARG A 228 11.89 -21.26 -21.37
CA ARG A 228 13.18 -21.70 -20.80
C ARG A 228 13.60 -20.91 -19.54
N HIS A 229 13.06 -19.71 -19.35
CA HIS A 229 13.39 -18.86 -18.22
C HIS A 229 12.50 -19.14 -16.99
N LEU A 230 11.42 -19.93 -17.11
CA LEU A 230 10.43 -20.13 -16.05
C LEU A 230 10.89 -21.07 -14.92
N VAL A 231 12.15 -21.47 -14.90
CA VAL A 231 12.71 -22.30 -13.83
C VAL A 231 12.89 -21.47 -12.56
N PRO A 232 12.24 -21.82 -11.43
CA PRO A 232 12.34 -21.07 -10.20
C PRO A 232 13.71 -21.26 -9.52
N ASN A 233 14.11 -20.22 -8.77
CA ASN A 233 15.27 -20.30 -7.87
C ASN A 233 14.75 -20.30 -6.43
N PHE A 234 14.41 -21.48 -5.92
CA PHE A 234 13.86 -21.65 -4.58
C PHE A 234 14.71 -21.01 -3.47
N PRO A 235 16.05 -21.17 -3.43
CA PRO A 235 16.89 -20.54 -2.42
C PRO A 235 16.79 -19.00 -2.35
N ALA A 236 16.37 -18.34 -3.44
CA ALA A 236 16.21 -16.88 -3.47
C ALA A 236 14.82 -16.40 -3.01
N MET A 237 13.82 -17.28 -2.97
CA MET A 237 12.44 -16.94 -2.60
C MET A 237 12.29 -16.40 -1.17
N PRO A 238 12.93 -16.99 -0.13
CA PRO A 238 12.81 -16.48 1.24
C PRO A 238 13.30 -15.02 1.37
N ASN A 239 14.38 -14.66 0.66
CA ASN A 239 14.88 -13.29 0.68
C ASN A 239 13.93 -12.31 -0.02
N LEU A 240 13.23 -12.74 -1.09
CA LEU A 240 12.20 -11.96 -1.76
C LEU A 240 11.01 -11.72 -0.80
N LEU A 241 10.51 -12.77 -0.15
CA LEU A 241 9.42 -12.67 0.83
C LEU A 241 9.81 -11.79 2.02
N PHE A 242 11.03 -11.97 2.56
CA PHE A 242 11.54 -11.12 3.64
C PHE A 242 11.59 -9.64 3.21
N THR A 243 12.03 -9.36 1.98
CA THR A 243 12.07 -8.00 1.45
C THR A 243 10.68 -7.38 1.34
N GLY A 244 9.65 -8.18 1.07
CA GLY A 244 8.26 -7.75 0.98
C GLY A 244 7.50 -7.69 2.31
N LEU A 245 8.03 -8.30 3.39
CA LEU A 245 7.34 -8.45 4.67
C LEU A 245 6.82 -7.14 5.29
N PRO A 246 7.51 -5.99 5.19
CA PRO A 246 6.94 -4.71 5.64
C PRO A 246 5.61 -4.37 4.98
N SER A 247 5.39 -4.78 3.72
CA SER A 247 4.14 -4.53 3.00
C SER A 247 2.99 -5.42 3.49
N LEU A 248 3.26 -6.67 3.89
CA LEU A 248 2.29 -7.52 4.56
C LEU A 248 1.84 -6.90 5.89
N ILE A 249 2.79 -6.47 6.72
CA ILE A 249 2.51 -5.85 8.00
C ILE A 249 1.71 -4.55 7.82
N ALA A 250 2.01 -3.75 6.80
CA ALA A 250 1.27 -2.52 6.52
C ALA A 250 -0.20 -2.79 6.20
N GLN A 251 -0.51 -3.86 5.44
CA GLN A 251 -1.90 -4.25 5.16
C GLN A 251 -2.60 -4.79 6.41
N PHE A 252 -1.89 -5.56 7.23
CA PHE A 252 -2.43 -6.05 8.50
C PHE A 252 -2.72 -4.89 9.47
N ASN A 253 -1.83 -3.90 9.54
CA ASN A 253 -2.02 -2.69 10.34
C ASN A 253 -3.29 -1.94 9.99
N LEU A 254 -3.60 -1.81 8.70
CA LEU A 254 -4.79 -1.10 8.24
C LEU A 254 -6.06 -1.79 8.74
N GLY A 255 -6.17 -3.12 8.59
CA GLY A 255 -7.31 -3.89 9.08
C GLY A 255 -7.45 -3.87 10.59
N LEU A 256 -6.34 -4.04 11.31
CA LEU A 256 -6.31 -4.03 12.77
C LEU A 256 -6.68 -2.65 13.34
N LEU A 257 -6.17 -1.58 12.74
CA LEU A 257 -6.49 -0.21 13.12
C LEU A 257 -7.99 0.06 13.03
N LEU A 258 -8.62 -0.31 11.91
CA LEU A 258 -10.06 -0.15 11.73
C LEU A 258 -10.87 -0.93 12.77
N LEU A 259 -10.52 -2.20 12.98
CA LEU A 259 -11.19 -3.08 13.94
C LEU A 259 -11.10 -2.52 15.37
N LEU A 260 -9.91 -2.13 15.80
CA LEU A 260 -9.68 -1.63 17.16
C LEU A 260 -10.37 -0.28 17.41
N HIS A 261 -10.27 0.66 16.46
CA HIS A 261 -10.96 1.96 16.62
C HIS A 261 -12.46 1.78 16.66
N ASN A 262 -13.04 0.95 15.78
CA ASN A 262 -14.47 0.69 15.79
C ASN A 262 -14.92 0.07 17.11
N SER A 263 -14.20 -0.93 17.64
CA SER A 263 -14.54 -1.58 18.91
C SER A 263 -14.44 -0.62 20.10
N GLN A 264 -13.41 0.23 20.13
CA GLN A 264 -13.22 1.18 21.23
C GLN A 264 -14.21 2.36 21.13
N LEU A 265 -14.54 2.83 19.93
CA LEU A 265 -15.58 3.86 19.76
C LEU A 265 -16.96 3.35 20.16
N MET A 266 -17.25 2.07 19.96
CA MET A 266 -18.49 1.47 20.48
C MET A 266 -18.50 1.33 22.01
N ALA A 267 -17.34 1.16 22.64
CA ALA A 267 -17.21 1.04 24.10
C ALA A 267 -17.23 2.40 24.82
N TYR A 268 -16.63 3.45 24.26
CA TYR A 268 -16.44 4.75 24.90
C TYR A 268 -17.22 5.90 24.26
N GLY A 269 -17.90 5.68 23.14
CA GLY A 269 -18.67 6.69 22.39
C GLY A 269 -20.08 6.22 22.06
N ALA A 270 -20.73 6.96 21.17
CA ALA A 270 -22.05 6.66 20.64
C ALA A 270 -21.96 6.19 19.16
N ILE A 271 -23.07 5.67 18.63
CA ILE A 271 -23.17 5.27 17.21
C ILE A 271 -22.82 6.45 16.28
N LYS A 272 -23.18 7.69 16.66
CA LYS A 272 -22.84 8.90 15.89
C LYS A 272 -21.33 9.19 15.87
N ASP A 273 -20.60 8.82 16.92
CA ASP A 273 -19.14 8.96 16.97
C ASP A 273 -18.45 7.98 16.01
N LEU A 274 -18.94 6.75 15.94
CA LEU A 274 -18.48 5.78 14.95
C LEU A 274 -18.75 6.25 13.52
N ALA A 275 -19.94 6.82 13.27
CA ALA A 275 -20.26 7.41 11.96
C ALA A 275 -19.35 8.62 11.66
N GLY A 276 -19.07 9.47 12.62
CA GLY A 276 -18.12 10.59 12.48
C GLY A 276 -16.69 10.12 12.20
N TYR A 277 -16.23 9.05 12.87
CA TYR A 277 -14.93 8.43 12.58
C TYR A 277 -14.86 7.84 11.17
N THR A 278 -15.96 7.29 10.65
CA THR A 278 -16.04 6.80 9.27
C THR A 278 -15.80 7.93 8.25
N VAL A 279 -16.31 9.14 8.51
CA VAL A 279 -16.03 10.34 7.69
C VAL A 279 -14.54 10.67 7.69
N ALA A 280 -13.88 10.63 8.87
CA ALA A 280 -12.44 10.83 8.96
C ALA A 280 -11.67 9.75 8.21
N GLY A 281 -12.09 8.48 8.30
CA GLY A 281 -11.51 7.35 7.59
C GLY A 281 -11.57 7.49 6.06
N TYR A 282 -12.69 7.91 5.49
CA TYR A 282 -12.79 8.18 4.05
C TYR A 282 -11.87 9.31 3.60
N THR A 283 -11.77 10.38 4.40
CA THR A 283 -10.85 11.50 4.12
C THR A 283 -9.39 11.04 4.17
N GLU A 284 -9.04 10.25 5.17
CA GLU A 284 -7.71 9.65 5.34
C GLU A 284 -7.37 8.70 4.19
N ALA A 285 -8.32 7.88 3.74
CA ALA A 285 -8.12 6.94 2.65
C ALA A 285 -7.70 7.63 1.34
N ILE A 286 -8.34 8.76 0.99
CA ILE A 286 -7.97 9.55 -0.19
C ILE A 286 -6.52 10.06 -0.05
N PHE A 287 -6.14 10.55 1.14
CA PHE A 287 -4.79 11.01 1.42
C PHE A 287 -3.76 9.88 1.26
N ILE A 288 -4.04 8.72 1.86
CA ILE A 288 -3.15 7.54 1.84
C ILE A 288 -2.96 7.03 0.40
N VAL A 289 -4.02 6.95 -0.40
CA VAL A 289 -3.98 6.46 -1.79
C VAL A 289 -3.05 7.32 -2.65
N ILE A 290 -3.08 8.64 -2.51
CA ILE A 290 -2.18 9.55 -3.23
C ILE A 290 -0.73 9.34 -2.80
N LEU A 291 -0.49 9.22 -1.49
CA LEU A 291 0.87 8.97 -0.96
C LEU A 291 1.43 7.62 -1.37
N GLN A 292 0.61 6.58 -1.34
CA GLN A 292 1.00 5.25 -1.83
C GLN A 292 1.33 5.31 -3.32
N GLY A 293 0.52 6.02 -4.12
CA GLY A 293 0.81 6.25 -5.53
C GLY A 293 2.16 6.93 -5.76
N LEU A 294 2.48 7.94 -4.95
CA LEU A 294 3.79 8.61 -4.97
C LEU A 294 4.92 7.64 -4.58
N ALA A 295 4.80 6.98 -3.43
CA ALA A 295 5.83 6.11 -2.88
C ALA A 295 6.12 4.90 -3.78
N PHE A 296 5.09 4.19 -4.22
CA PHE A 296 5.22 3.05 -5.13
C PHE A 296 5.61 3.47 -6.55
N GLY A 297 5.24 4.69 -6.97
CA GLY A 297 5.65 5.25 -8.25
C GLY A 297 7.15 5.43 -8.35
N ILE A 298 7.79 5.99 -7.33
CA ILE A 298 9.23 6.25 -7.34
C ILE A 298 10.08 5.08 -6.86
N GLN A 299 9.47 4.04 -6.29
CA GLN A 299 10.15 2.84 -5.79
C GLN A 299 11.14 2.25 -6.81
N PRO A 300 10.81 2.09 -8.12
CA PRO A 300 11.75 1.56 -9.10
C PRO A 300 13.00 2.44 -9.28
N LEU A 301 12.83 3.76 -9.23
CA LEU A 301 13.94 4.70 -9.38
C LEU A 301 14.89 4.63 -8.19
N VAL A 302 14.34 4.55 -6.98
CA VAL A 302 15.09 4.42 -5.73
C VAL A 302 15.87 3.09 -5.72
N SER A 303 15.21 1.97 -6.01
CA SER A 303 15.83 0.64 -6.00
C SER A 303 16.90 0.51 -7.08
N GLN A 304 16.68 1.05 -8.29
CA GLN A 304 17.70 1.09 -9.36
C GLN A 304 18.90 1.95 -8.95
N ALA A 305 18.67 3.12 -8.35
CA ALA A 305 19.75 3.99 -7.89
C ALA A 305 20.58 3.33 -6.78
N ALA A 306 19.91 2.60 -5.87
CA ALA A 306 20.56 1.83 -4.79
C ALA A 306 21.41 0.68 -5.36
N GLY A 307 20.86 -0.13 -6.26
CA GLY A 307 21.58 -1.23 -6.92
C GLY A 307 22.75 -0.75 -7.76
N ALA A 308 22.61 0.37 -8.45
CA ALA A 308 23.67 0.99 -9.25
C ALA A 308 24.70 1.76 -8.39
N LYS A 309 24.51 1.86 -7.06
CA LYS A 309 25.32 2.67 -6.13
C LYS A 309 25.43 4.14 -6.54
N ARG A 310 24.37 4.66 -7.21
CA ARG A 310 24.28 6.06 -7.63
C ARG A 310 23.80 6.95 -6.48
N TYR A 311 24.66 7.16 -5.49
CA TYR A 311 24.33 7.83 -4.22
C TYR A 311 23.77 9.24 -4.38
N ARG A 312 24.22 10.02 -5.39
CA ARG A 312 23.69 11.36 -5.69
C ARG A 312 22.24 11.31 -6.15
N ASP A 313 21.88 10.38 -7.02
CA ASP A 313 20.51 10.21 -7.50
C ASP A 313 19.61 9.72 -6.37
N LEU A 314 20.11 8.78 -5.55
CA LEU A 314 19.40 8.25 -4.39
C LEU A 314 19.09 9.33 -3.36
N LYS A 315 20.09 10.18 -3.04
CA LYS A 315 19.91 11.33 -2.14
C LYS A 315 18.86 12.31 -2.68
N PHE A 316 18.93 12.64 -3.98
CA PHE A 316 17.98 13.54 -4.62
C PHE A 316 16.54 12.98 -4.57
N LEU A 317 16.34 11.69 -4.88
CA LEU A 317 15.02 11.03 -4.83
C LEU A 317 14.45 11.01 -3.41
N MET A 318 15.29 10.75 -2.41
CA MET A 318 14.92 10.77 -0.99
C MET A 318 14.47 12.18 -0.57
N GLU A 319 15.29 13.23 -0.84
CA GLU A 319 14.99 14.61 -0.49
C GLU A 319 13.73 15.12 -1.19
N MET A 320 13.61 14.86 -2.49
CA MET A 320 12.45 15.28 -3.29
C MET A 320 11.17 14.59 -2.83
N GLY A 321 11.23 13.28 -2.62
CA GLY A 321 10.07 12.51 -2.18
C GLY A 321 9.59 12.93 -0.79
N LEU A 322 10.49 13.06 0.19
CA LEU A 322 10.15 13.54 1.54
C LEU A 322 9.58 14.95 1.52
N LYS A 323 10.16 15.86 0.72
CA LYS A 323 9.65 17.22 0.58
C LYS A 323 8.22 17.25 0.02
N ILE A 324 7.96 16.49 -1.04
CA ILE A 324 6.61 16.43 -1.65
C ILE A 324 5.61 15.83 -0.67
N THR A 325 5.99 14.75 0.01
CA THR A 325 5.16 14.11 1.04
C THR A 325 4.80 15.08 2.16
N LEU A 326 5.78 15.83 2.67
CA LEU A 326 5.56 16.82 3.73
C LEU A 326 4.68 17.97 3.26
N VAL A 327 4.95 18.54 2.08
CA VAL A 327 4.16 19.65 1.53
C VAL A 327 2.71 19.21 1.29
N TYR A 328 2.51 18.01 0.72
CA TYR A 328 1.18 17.45 0.50
C TYR A 328 0.46 17.19 1.83
N GLY A 329 1.13 16.53 2.79
CA GLY A 329 0.57 16.26 4.11
C GLY A 329 0.20 17.54 4.87
N MET A 330 1.05 18.58 4.82
CA MET A 330 0.76 19.89 5.42
C MET A 330 -0.42 20.58 4.74
N ALA A 331 -0.53 20.50 3.41
CA ALA A 331 -1.65 21.09 2.69
C ALA A 331 -2.99 20.43 3.07
N VAL A 332 -3.02 19.09 3.17
CA VAL A 332 -4.21 18.34 3.62
C VAL A 332 -4.52 18.64 5.08
N TRP A 333 -3.50 18.68 5.94
CA TRP A 333 -3.67 19.03 7.36
C TRP A 333 -4.27 20.42 7.53
N LEU A 334 -3.73 21.43 6.83
CA LEU A 334 -4.25 22.80 6.86
C LEU A 334 -5.72 22.83 6.37
N LEU A 335 -6.05 22.13 5.30
CA LEU A 335 -7.42 22.04 4.80
C LEU A 335 -8.37 21.50 5.88
N ILE A 336 -7.97 20.39 6.54
CA ILE A 336 -8.80 19.75 7.57
C ILE A 336 -8.90 20.60 8.82
N GLN A 337 -7.82 21.24 9.28
CA GLN A 337 -7.83 22.04 10.51
C GLN A 337 -8.52 23.39 10.33
N LEU A 338 -8.43 24.02 9.15
CA LEU A 338 -9.05 25.32 8.88
C LEU A 338 -10.51 25.20 8.43
N LEU A 339 -10.87 24.10 7.75
CA LEU A 339 -12.19 23.91 7.14
C LEU A 339 -12.85 22.57 7.55
N PRO A 340 -12.78 22.13 8.83
CA PRO A 340 -13.24 20.81 9.22
C PRO A 340 -14.74 20.63 9.02
N ARG A 341 -15.53 21.71 9.28
CA ARG A 341 -16.98 21.71 9.11
C ARG A 341 -17.37 21.54 7.65
N GLN A 342 -16.69 22.24 6.72
CA GLN A 342 -16.96 22.15 5.29
C GLN A 342 -16.64 20.75 4.75
N VAL A 343 -15.50 20.17 5.19
CA VAL A 343 -15.12 18.79 4.84
C VAL A 343 -16.16 17.80 5.39
N ALA A 344 -16.57 17.94 6.66
CA ALA A 344 -17.60 17.08 7.24
C ALA A 344 -18.94 17.17 6.51
N MET A 345 -19.37 18.38 6.13
CA MET A 345 -20.61 18.61 5.40
C MET A 345 -20.67 17.92 4.03
N LEU A 346 -19.53 17.72 3.34
CA LEU A 346 -19.49 16.98 2.08
C LEU A 346 -20.00 15.54 2.23
N TYR A 347 -19.83 14.95 3.40
CA TYR A 347 -20.23 13.57 3.69
C TYR A 347 -21.57 13.47 4.42
N THR A 348 -21.84 14.40 5.36
CA THR A 348 -23.02 14.33 6.24
C THR A 348 -24.22 15.12 5.73
N GLY A 349 -24.03 15.97 4.69
CA GLY A 349 -25.08 16.89 4.22
C GLY A 349 -25.47 17.97 5.24
N GLY A 350 -24.93 17.95 6.45
CA GLY A 350 -25.10 18.98 7.48
C GLY A 350 -26.47 19.04 8.18
N GLN A 351 -27.38 18.09 7.92
CA GLN A 351 -28.75 18.09 8.48
C GLN A 351 -28.79 17.63 9.95
N ASP A 352 -27.93 16.66 10.35
CA ASP A 352 -27.78 16.19 11.71
C ASP A 352 -26.61 16.92 12.39
N ALA A 353 -26.92 17.82 13.33
CA ALA A 353 -25.94 18.63 14.04
C ALA A 353 -24.98 17.79 14.92
N GLU A 354 -25.48 16.69 15.54
CA GLU A 354 -24.66 15.82 16.37
C GLU A 354 -23.70 14.98 15.52
N LEU A 355 -24.17 14.41 14.41
CA LEU A 355 -23.32 13.71 13.46
C LEU A 355 -22.23 14.64 12.87
N LEU A 356 -22.62 15.88 12.53
CA LEU A 356 -21.69 16.87 12.02
C LEU A 356 -20.62 17.20 13.08
N ALA A 357 -21.00 17.39 14.35
CA ALA A 357 -20.07 17.65 15.45
C ALA A 357 -19.11 16.46 15.67
N ALA A 358 -19.63 15.23 15.63
CA ALA A 358 -18.83 14.00 15.75
C ALA A 358 -17.83 13.87 14.59
N ALA A 359 -18.26 14.16 13.34
CA ALA A 359 -17.41 14.15 12.16
C ALA A 359 -16.30 15.21 12.22
N VAL A 360 -16.63 16.43 12.65
CA VAL A 360 -15.65 17.52 12.86
C VAL A 360 -14.62 17.13 13.91
N SER A 361 -15.06 16.59 15.07
CA SER A 361 -14.17 16.11 16.12
C SER A 361 -13.24 15.00 15.62
N SER A 362 -13.78 14.01 14.88
CA SER A 362 -13.00 12.91 14.34
C SER A 362 -11.98 13.39 13.28
N LEU A 363 -12.36 14.29 12.37
CA LEU A 363 -11.45 14.88 11.38
C LEU A 363 -10.31 15.64 12.05
N THR A 364 -10.60 16.48 13.03
CA THR A 364 -9.59 17.35 13.66
C THR A 364 -8.65 16.57 14.57
N LEU A 365 -9.16 15.63 15.36
CA LEU A 365 -8.35 14.85 16.30
C LEU A 365 -7.61 13.70 15.63
N ASN A 366 -8.33 12.81 14.92
CA ASN A 366 -7.73 11.63 14.32
C ASN A 366 -6.72 11.96 13.21
N LEU A 367 -6.98 13.01 12.43
CA LEU A 367 -6.08 13.44 11.34
C LEU A 367 -5.10 14.55 11.74
N SER A 368 -4.95 14.83 13.04
CA SER A 368 -4.02 15.85 13.54
C SER A 368 -2.56 15.60 13.17
N ALA A 369 -2.15 14.34 13.06
CA ALA A 369 -0.79 13.92 12.71
C ALA A 369 -0.61 13.48 11.24
N ILE A 370 -1.56 13.80 10.34
CA ILE A 370 -1.54 13.32 8.94
C ILE A 370 -0.25 13.66 8.16
N PRO A 371 0.44 14.81 8.37
CA PRO A 371 1.72 15.07 7.73
C PRO A 371 2.80 14.08 8.15
N LEU A 372 2.80 13.66 9.41
CA LEU A 372 3.75 12.70 9.96
C LEU A 372 3.43 11.27 9.49
N GLU A 373 2.13 10.93 9.39
CA GLU A 373 1.68 9.68 8.79
C GLU A 373 2.22 9.52 7.37
N GLY A 374 2.16 10.60 6.58
CA GLY A 374 2.76 10.63 5.25
C GLY A 374 4.25 10.31 5.25
N ILE A 375 5.01 10.87 6.19
CA ILE A 375 6.44 10.58 6.34
C ILE A 375 6.68 9.10 6.70
N ILE A 376 5.82 8.51 7.52
CA ILE A 376 5.92 7.08 7.90
C ILE A 376 5.67 6.19 6.68
N ILE A 377 4.56 6.39 5.95
CA ILE A 377 4.21 5.61 4.76
C ILE A 377 5.35 5.71 3.72
N PHE A 378 5.74 6.92 3.38
CA PHE A 378 6.81 7.15 2.41
C PHE A 378 8.15 6.60 2.88
N GLY A 379 8.51 6.81 4.15
CA GLY A 379 9.77 6.37 4.76
C GLY A 379 9.93 4.85 4.79
N ILE A 380 8.86 4.10 5.10
CA ILE A 380 8.87 2.63 5.06
C ILE A 380 9.15 2.14 3.63
N VAL A 381 8.41 2.65 2.64
CA VAL A 381 8.60 2.27 1.22
C VAL A 381 10.00 2.67 0.73
N LEU A 382 10.50 3.85 1.13
CA LEU A 382 11.84 4.33 0.80
C LEU A 382 12.92 3.39 1.36
N LEU A 383 12.88 3.05 2.66
CA LEU A 383 13.81 2.13 3.30
C LEU A 383 13.78 0.75 2.64
N GLN A 384 12.60 0.22 2.37
CA GLN A 384 12.40 -1.05 1.67
C GLN A 384 13.02 -1.00 0.27
N SER A 385 12.80 0.08 -0.48
CA SER A 385 13.35 0.30 -1.83
C SER A 385 14.87 0.44 -1.85
N MET A 386 15.45 0.94 -0.76
CA MET A 386 16.91 1.03 -0.57
C MET A 386 17.55 -0.29 -0.10
N ALA A 387 16.79 -1.39 -0.07
CA ALA A 387 17.20 -2.68 0.52
C ALA A 387 17.54 -2.59 2.02
N ARG A 388 16.90 -1.67 2.75
CA ARG A 388 16.96 -1.52 4.21
C ARG A 388 15.78 -2.22 4.88
N THR A 389 15.50 -3.45 4.46
CA THR A 389 14.31 -4.21 4.83
C THR A 389 14.14 -4.37 6.32
N LYS A 390 15.22 -4.67 7.07
CA LYS A 390 15.16 -4.79 8.54
C LYS A 390 14.63 -3.51 9.20
N GLN A 391 15.10 -2.34 8.75
CA GLN A 391 14.68 -1.05 9.29
C GLN A 391 13.22 -0.76 8.92
N ALA A 392 12.82 -1.01 7.67
CA ALA A 392 11.44 -0.89 7.24
C ALA A 392 10.51 -1.81 8.06
N LEU A 393 10.93 -3.05 8.31
CA LEU A 393 10.19 -4.04 9.09
C LEU A 393 10.01 -3.59 10.54
N ILE A 394 11.08 -3.11 11.19
CA ILE A 394 11.03 -2.60 12.57
C ILE A 394 10.03 -1.46 12.68
N ILE A 395 10.07 -0.47 11.76
CA ILE A 395 9.13 0.65 11.78
C ILE A 395 7.69 0.20 11.53
N SER A 396 7.46 -0.71 10.55
CA SER A 396 6.13 -1.25 10.28
C SER A 396 5.56 -2.02 11.48
N ALA A 397 6.36 -2.87 12.12
CA ALA A 397 5.94 -3.62 13.30
C ALA A 397 5.75 -2.72 14.52
N ALA A 398 6.64 -1.73 14.73
CA ALA A 398 6.53 -0.78 15.82
C ALA A 398 5.24 0.05 15.74
N LYS A 399 4.73 0.34 14.55
CA LYS A 399 3.43 1.02 14.38
C LYS A 399 2.30 0.23 15.05
N THR A 400 2.20 -1.08 14.79
CA THR A 400 1.21 -1.96 15.42
C THR A 400 1.44 -2.06 16.93
N LEU A 401 2.68 -2.33 17.34
CA LEU A 401 3.03 -2.56 18.74
C LEU A 401 2.82 -1.32 19.62
N LEU A 402 2.95 -0.12 19.06
CA LEU A 402 2.65 1.14 19.78
C LEU A 402 1.16 1.45 19.79
N LEU A 403 0.45 1.16 18.69
CA LEU A 403 -0.99 1.40 18.62
C LEU A 403 -1.76 0.56 19.66
N LEU A 404 -1.40 -0.73 19.83
CA LEU A 404 -2.10 -1.65 20.71
C LEU A 404 -2.24 -1.11 22.15
N PRO A 405 -1.19 -0.74 22.88
CA PRO A 405 -1.38 -0.19 24.22
C PRO A 405 -2.08 1.17 24.21
N LEU A 406 -1.82 2.05 23.25
CA LEU A 406 -2.38 3.39 23.20
C LEU A 406 -3.90 3.39 22.98
N ILE A 407 -4.40 2.50 22.11
CA ILE A 407 -5.83 2.42 21.82
C ILE A 407 -6.68 1.92 23.02
N PHE A 408 -6.04 1.25 23.98
CA PHE A 408 -6.70 0.83 25.23
C PHE A 408 -6.43 1.79 26.41
N LEU A 409 -5.23 2.36 26.50
CA LEU A 409 -4.85 3.21 27.65
C LEU A 409 -5.39 4.64 27.54
N LEU A 410 -5.34 5.25 26.34
CA LEU A 410 -5.78 6.63 26.16
C LEU A 410 -7.29 6.82 26.45
N PRO A 411 -8.19 5.92 26.02
CA PRO A 411 -9.60 6.04 26.33
C PRO A 411 -9.94 5.95 27.83
N MET A 412 -9.10 5.29 28.64
CA MET A 412 -9.30 5.24 30.10
C MET A 412 -9.20 6.62 30.73
N GLN A 413 -8.43 7.56 30.16
CA GLN A 413 -8.26 8.91 30.68
C GLN A 413 -9.12 9.95 29.96
N TRP A 414 -9.28 9.81 28.64
CA TRP A 414 -9.93 10.82 27.77
C TRP A 414 -11.17 10.29 27.05
N GLY A 415 -11.69 9.12 27.44
CA GLY A 415 -12.88 8.53 26.83
C GLY A 415 -12.80 8.46 25.29
N ARG A 416 -13.85 8.90 24.61
CA ARG A 416 -13.95 8.94 23.16
C ARG A 416 -12.77 9.66 22.47
N GLU A 417 -12.33 10.80 23.03
CA GLU A 417 -11.23 11.57 22.45
C GLU A 417 -9.92 10.80 22.52
N GLY A 418 -9.72 10.01 23.59
CA GLY A 418 -8.59 9.11 23.72
C GLY A 418 -8.51 8.06 22.60
N VAL A 419 -9.67 7.54 22.15
CA VAL A 419 -9.72 6.65 20.99
C VAL A 419 -9.24 7.36 19.73
N LEU A 420 -9.75 8.58 19.47
CA LEU A 420 -9.39 9.36 18.28
C LEU A 420 -7.92 9.81 18.29
N LEU A 421 -7.32 9.99 19.46
CA LEU A 421 -5.92 10.41 19.63
C LEU A 421 -4.93 9.23 19.59
N ALA A 422 -5.39 7.98 19.65
CA ALA A 422 -4.50 6.82 19.69
C ALA A 422 -3.60 6.70 18.43
N GLN A 423 -4.18 6.88 17.25
CA GLN A 423 -3.43 6.86 15.98
C GLN A 423 -2.45 8.06 15.87
N PRO A 424 -2.86 9.32 16.05
CA PRO A 424 -1.93 10.46 16.02
C PRO A 424 -0.78 10.34 17.02
N THR A 425 -1.04 9.87 18.23
CA THR A 425 -0.01 9.64 19.26
C THR A 425 0.97 8.56 18.82
N THR A 426 0.48 7.44 18.25
CA THR A 426 1.31 6.37 17.68
C THR A 426 2.23 6.93 16.58
N VAL A 427 1.67 7.72 15.68
CA VAL A 427 2.38 8.35 14.56
C VAL A 427 3.46 9.31 15.06
N LEU A 428 3.13 10.15 16.04
CA LEU A 428 4.08 11.10 16.64
C LEU A 428 5.27 10.39 17.27
N LEU A 429 5.03 9.36 18.09
CA LEU A 429 6.07 8.58 18.75
C LEU A 429 6.96 7.85 17.73
N LEU A 430 6.37 7.30 16.67
CA LEU A 430 7.09 6.55 15.65
C LEU A 430 7.89 7.45 14.68
N THR A 431 7.46 8.69 14.50
CA THR A 431 8.14 9.64 13.61
C THR A 431 9.56 9.95 14.09
N LEU A 432 9.81 10.01 15.39
CA LEU A 432 11.13 10.31 15.95
C LEU A 432 12.19 9.26 15.54
N PRO A 433 12.01 7.94 15.81
CA PRO A 433 12.98 6.93 15.39
C PRO A 433 13.09 6.83 13.86
N LEU A 434 12.00 7.02 13.12
CA LEU A 434 12.05 7.03 11.66
C LEU A 434 12.86 8.20 11.12
N CYS A 435 12.63 9.42 11.60
CA CYS A 435 13.40 10.60 11.20
C CYS A 435 14.89 10.43 11.51
N TRP A 436 15.24 9.82 12.66
CA TRP A 436 16.63 9.46 12.98
C TRP A 436 17.23 8.47 11.96
N LEU A 437 16.48 7.42 11.58
CA LEU A 437 16.93 6.46 10.58
C LEU A 437 17.13 7.12 9.21
N LEU A 438 16.16 7.94 8.76
CA LEU A 438 16.24 8.65 7.50
C LEU A 438 17.41 9.67 7.49
N TRP A 439 17.60 10.39 8.59
CA TRP A 439 18.74 11.32 8.74
C TRP A 439 20.09 10.57 8.71
N ARG A 440 20.19 9.40 9.36
CA ARG A 440 21.38 8.54 9.31
C ARG A 440 21.69 8.09 7.89
N GLU A 441 20.68 7.63 7.14
CA GLU A 441 20.85 7.25 5.72
C GLU A 441 21.20 8.48 4.86
N TRP A 442 20.58 9.62 5.09
CA TRP A 442 20.92 10.85 4.39
C TRP A 442 22.37 11.28 4.63
N ARG A 443 22.85 11.28 5.89
CA ARG A 443 24.26 11.55 6.22
C ARG A 443 25.19 10.58 5.50
N ARG A 444 24.86 9.32 5.48
CA ARG A 444 25.64 8.29 4.77
C ARG A 444 25.70 8.58 3.26
N LEU A 445 24.59 8.93 2.65
CA LEU A 445 24.53 9.30 1.23
C LEU A 445 25.33 10.60 0.96
N LYS A 446 25.24 11.58 1.85
CA LYS A 446 26.01 12.84 1.76
C LYS A 446 27.52 12.56 1.79
N LEU A 447 28.00 11.73 2.71
CA LEU A 447 29.41 11.34 2.80
C LEU A 447 29.87 10.57 1.56
N ALA A 448 29.05 9.64 1.06
CA ALA A 448 29.36 8.89 -0.16
C ALA A 448 29.40 9.76 -1.44
N CYS A 449 28.79 10.95 -1.41
CA CYS A 449 28.81 11.92 -2.51
C CYS A 449 29.96 12.93 -2.44
N ALA A 450 30.71 12.99 -1.32
CA ALA A 450 31.81 13.95 -1.15
C ALA A 450 32.98 13.66 -2.13
N PRO A 451 33.62 14.68 -2.68
CA PRO A 451 34.79 14.50 -3.53
C PRO A 451 35.92 13.77 -2.79
N GLN A 452 36.64 12.90 -3.48
CA GLN A 452 37.75 12.13 -2.90
C GLN A 452 38.82 12.95 -2.17
N GLY A 453 38.96 14.26 -2.51
CA GLY A 453 39.90 15.16 -1.84
C GLY A 453 39.57 15.50 -0.38
N LEU A 454 38.28 15.38 0.06
CA LEU A 454 37.92 15.59 1.47
C LEU A 454 38.28 14.36 2.36
N HIS A 455 38.40 13.18 1.76
CA HIS A 455 38.82 11.96 2.48
C HIS A 455 40.29 12.02 2.90
N GLN A 456 41.14 12.76 2.18
CA GLN A 456 42.53 12.99 2.55
C GLN A 456 42.68 13.97 3.72
N ALA A 457 41.76 14.94 3.85
CA ALA A 457 41.79 15.91 4.94
C ALA A 457 41.31 15.37 6.29
N THR A 458 40.54 14.26 6.27
CA THR A 458 40.04 13.64 7.51
C THR A 458 40.84 12.42 7.95
N GLY A 459 41.91 12.04 7.26
CA GLY A 459 42.77 10.86 7.57
C GLY A 459 42.05 9.50 7.45
N LEU A 460 40.79 9.47 7.08
CA LEU A 460 39.96 8.25 6.92
C LEU A 460 40.02 7.76 5.48
N THR A 461 40.49 6.54 5.25
CA THR A 461 40.35 5.93 3.92
C THR A 461 38.88 5.68 3.58
N ALA A 462 38.51 5.77 2.31
CA ALA A 462 37.14 5.47 1.82
C ALA A 462 36.62 4.10 2.32
N ARG A 463 37.51 3.12 2.56
CA ARG A 463 37.17 1.83 3.17
C ARG A 463 36.83 1.94 4.67
N GLN A 464 37.51 2.82 5.42
CA GLN A 464 37.24 3.04 6.84
C GLN A 464 35.93 3.84 7.04
N ALA A 465 35.66 4.84 6.24
CA ALA A 465 34.39 5.56 6.23
C ALA A 465 33.18 4.61 5.88
N LEU A 466 33.38 3.71 4.91
CA LEU A 466 32.41 2.66 4.58
C LEU A 466 32.27 1.58 5.66
N ARG A 467 33.35 1.25 6.41
CA ARG A 467 33.30 0.31 7.55
C ARG A 467 32.57 0.91 8.76
N LEU A 468 32.79 2.17 9.08
CA LEU A 468 32.05 2.89 10.13
C LEU A 468 30.56 3.03 9.78
N ALA A 469 30.24 3.18 8.50
CA ALA A 469 28.86 3.17 8.01
C ALA A 469 28.21 1.76 7.96
N ARG A 470 28.99 0.68 8.09
CA ARG A 470 28.54 -0.73 8.04
C ARG A 470 28.41 -1.40 9.41
N ARG A 471 28.86 -0.79 10.50
CA ARG A 471 28.69 -1.38 11.84
C ARG A 471 27.21 -1.37 12.19
N PRO A 472 26.60 -2.55 12.39
CA PRO A 472 25.29 -2.65 13.02
C PRO A 472 25.50 -2.28 14.50
N SER A 473 24.69 -1.38 14.98
CA SER A 473 24.39 -1.24 16.42
C SER A 473 23.12 -1.98 16.69
#